data_a3e2723dee1d25d3f84ae94f0fd6af48
#
_entry.id   a3e2723dee1d25d3f84ae94f0fd6af48
#
_cell.length_a   1.000
_cell.length_b   1.000
_cell.length_c   1.000
_cell.angle_alpha   90.00
_cell.angle_beta   90.00
_cell.angle_gamma   90.00
#
_symmetry.space_group_name_H-M   'P 1'
#
loop_
_entity.id
_entity.type
_entity.pdbx_description
1 polymer ?
#
loop_
_entity_poly.entity_id
_entity_poly.type
_entity_poly.pdbx_seq_one_letter_code
_entity_poly.pdbx_strand_id
1 'polypeptide(L)'
;LEHAPQRETVVAGPLCESGDVFTQQEGGNVETRLLPAVVPGDYLVLHDTGAYGASMSSNYNSRPLLPEVLFDNGVARLIRRRQTIDELLALELI
;
A
#
# COMPACT_ATOMS: atom_id res chain seq x y z
N LEU A 1 14.55 13.71 4.24
CA LEU A 1 13.27 14.26 3.71
C LEU A 1 12.68 15.39 4.55
N GLU A 2 13.06 15.50 5.83
CA GLU A 2 12.51 16.54 6.72
C GLU A 2 12.76 17.96 6.21
N HIS A 3 13.86 18.16 5.52
CA HIS A 3 14.27 19.45 4.98
C HIS A 3 13.97 19.61 3.50
N ALA A 4 13.33 18.62 2.89
CA ALA A 4 12.96 18.70 1.48
C ALA A 4 11.85 19.74 1.28
N PRO A 5 11.83 20.44 0.14
CA PRO A 5 10.73 21.35 -0.15
C PRO A 5 9.41 20.60 -0.22
N GLN A 6 8.36 21.24 0.25
CA GLN A 6 7.00 20.67 0.22
C GLN A 6 6.43 20.81 -1.20
N ARG A 7 5.66 19.81 -1.62
CA ARG A 7 5.03 19.79 -2.94
C ARG A 7 3.60 19.25 -2.81
N GLU A 8 2.67 19.84 -3.54
CA GLU A 8 1.33 19.31 -3.71
C GLU A 8 1.42 17.93 -4.37
N THR A 9 0.93 16.89 -3.69
CA THR A 9 1.17 15.51 -4.09
C THR A 9 -0.11 14.69 -4.05
N VAL A 10 -0.32 13.84 -5.05
CA VAL A 10 -1.32 12.79 -5.04
C VAL A 10 -0.60 11.46 -4.78
N VAL A 11 -1.07 10.69 -3.80
CA VAL A 11 -0.52 9.37 -3.51
C VAL A 11 -1.50 8.34 -4.04
N ALA A 12 -1.07 7.56 -5.01
CA ALA A 12 -1.90 6.58 -5.69
C ALA A 12 -1.14 5.26 -5.85
N GLY A 13 -1.89 4.18 -6.03
CA GLY A 13 -1.35 2.88 -6.35
C GLY A 13 -1.21 2.67 -7.86
N PRO A 14 -0.66 1.52 -8.27
CA PRO A 14 -0.41 1.21 -9.67
C PRO A 14 -1.55 0.51 -10.38
N LEU A 15 -2.68 0.28 -9.70
CA LEU A 15 -3.74 -0.53 -10.27
C LEU A 15 -4.56 0.22 -11.31
N CYS A 16 -5.13 -0.55 -12.23
CA CYS A 16 -6.05 -0.06 -13.24
C CYS A 16 -7.44 0.12 -12.61
N GLU A 17 -7.52 1.05 -11.65
CA GLU A 17 -8.70 1.31 -10.84
C GLU A 17 -8.66 2.76 -10.36
N SER A 18 -9.71 3.52 -10.67
CA SER A 18 -9.77 4.94 -10.31
C SER A 18 -9.82 5.19 -8.80
N GLY A 19 -10.26 4.21 -8.02
CA GLY A 19 -10.29 4.27 -6.56
C GLY A 19 -8.96 3.95 -5.88
N ASP A 20 -7.93 3.60 -6.63
CA ASP A 20 -6.63 3.24 -6.06
C ASP A 20 -5.81 4.49 -5.74
N VAL A 21 -6.38 5.35 -4.90
CA VAL A 21 -5.81 6.64 -4.50
C VAL A 21 -6.01 6.81 -3.01
N PHE A 22 -4.94 7.17 -2.30
CA PHE A 22 -5.02 7.45 -0.85
C PHE A 22 -5.42 8.89 -0.56
N THR A 23 -5.00 9.83 -1.39
CA THR A 23 -5.30 11.25 -1.20
C THR A 23 -6.63 11.58 -1.88
N GLN A 24 -7.72 11.44 -1.13
CA GLN A 24 -9.06 11.72 -1.66
C GLN A 24 -9.97 12.24 -0.55
N GLN A 25 -10.97 13.00 -0.98
CA GLN A 25 -12.02 13.49 -0.10
C GLN A 25 -13.12 12.44 0.03
N GLU A 26 -14.01 12.66 0.99
CA GLU A 26 -15.25 11.92 1.07
C GLU A 26 -15.99 12.00 -0.28
N GLY A 27 -16.47 10.88 -0.76
CA GLY A 27 -17.09 10.80 -2.09
C GLY A 27 -16.13 10.43 -3.21
N GLY A 28 -14.83 10.25 -2.91
CA GLY A 28 -13.86 9.74 -3.87
C GLY A 28 -13.20 10.77 -4.77
N ASN A 29 -13.45 12.06 -4.54
CA ASN A 29 -12.77 13.11 -5.31
C ASN A 29 -11.32 13.20 -4.90
N VAL A 30 -10.41 13.16 -5.87
CA VAL A 30 -8.98 13.24 -5.62
C VAL A 30 -8.63 14.64 -5.12
N GLU A 31 -7.79 14.69 -4.08
CA GLU A 31 -7.23 15.95 -3.60
C GLU A 31 -5.73 15.79 -3.42
N THR A 32 -5.02 16.92 -3.36
CA THR A 32 -3.59 16.90 -3.11
C THR A 32 -3.30 17.06 -1.63
N ARG A 33 -2.10 16.65 -1.24
CA ARG A 33 -1.57 16.85 0.11
C ARG A 33 -0.17 17.39 0.00
N LEU A 34 0.19 18.32 0.86
CA LEU A 34 1.57 18.82 0.93
C LEU A 34 2.45 17.77 1.59
N LEU A 35 3.41 17.27 0.84
CA LEU A 35 4.38 16.29 1.31
C LEU A 35 5.77 16.75 0.91
N PRO A 36 6.82 16.30 1.61
CA PRO A 36 8.18 16.50 1.12
C PRO A 36 8.31 15.97 -0.31
N ALA A 37 9.01 16.71 -1.16
CA ALA A 37 9.24 16.27 -2.55
C ALA A 37 9.97 14.93 -2.54
N VAL A 38 9.40 13.95 -3.24
CA VAL A 38 9.95 12.60 -3.33
C VAL A 38 10.36 12.30 -4.76
N VAL A 39 11.26 11.33 -4.89
CA VAL A 39 11.72 10.83 -6.19
C VAL A 39 11.59 9.32 -6.19
N PRO A 40 11.61 8.68 -7.38
CA PRO A 40 11.58 7.22 -7.45
C PRO A 40 12.68 6.60 -6.58
N GLY A 41 12.30 5.59 -5.79
CA GLY A 41 13.19 4.95 -4.82
C GLY A 41 12.96 5.39 -3.38
N ASP A 42 12.29 6.51 -3.16
CA ASP A 42 11.90 6.92 -1.81
C ASP A 42 10.76 6.06 -1.29
N TYR A 43 10.63 5.99 0.04
CA TYR A 43 9.58 5.23 0.70
C TYR A 43 8.51 6.15 1.28
N LEU A 44 7.27 5.72 1.16
CA LEU A 44 6.13 6.36 1.82
C LEU A 44 5.55 5.39 2.83
N VAL A 45 5.14 5.91 3.98
CA VAL A 45 4.56 5.10 5.05
C VAL A 45 3.15 5.61 5.34
N LEU A 46 2.19 4.68 5.32
CA LEU A 46 0.82 4.97 5.75
C LEU A 46 0.67 4.46 7.17
N HIS A 47 0.50 5.38 8.10
CA HIS A 47 0.38 5.06 9.51
C HIS A 47 -1.04 4.59 9.86
N ASP A 48 -1.14 3.84 10.96
CA ASP A 48 -2.42 3.46 11.57
C ASP A 48 -3.34 2.68 10.65
N THR A 49 -2.76 1.79 9.82
CA THR A 49 -3.50 0.98 8.85
C THR A 49 -3.65 -0.47 9.27
N GLY A 50 -3.10 -0.86 10.45
CA GLY A 50 -3.03 -2.28 10.83
C GLY A 50 -4.37 -2.95 11.00
N ALA A 51 -5.36 -2.25 11.54
CA ALA A 51 -6.64 -2.85 11.88
C ALA A 51 -7.38 -3.44 10.68
N TYR A 52 -7.33 -2.80 9.53
CA TYR A 52 -8.06 -3.23 8.34
C TYR A 52 -7.17 -3.40 7.11
N GLY A 53 -5.91 -3.00 7.20
CA GLY A 53 -5.01 -3.06 6.06
C GLY A 53 -4.86 -4.46 5.47
N ALA A 54 -4.65 -5.45 6.33
CA ALA A 54 -4.51 -6.83 5.89
C ALA A 54 -5.86 -7.54 5.72
N SER A 55 -6.79 -7.35 6.67
CA SER A 55 -8.05 -8.10 6.66
C SER A 55 -8.98 -7.71 5.52
N MET A 56 -8.85 -6.48 4.99
CA MET A 56 -9.63 -6.02 3.86
C MET A 56 -8.86 -6.11 2.54
N SER A 57 -7.64 -6.61 2.56
CA SER A 57 -6.85 -6.78 1.33
C SER A 57 -7.44 -7.89 0.47
N SER A 58 -7.21 -7.81 -0.83
CA SER A 58 -7.74 -8.77 -1.78
C SER A 58 -6.77 -8.99 -2.93
N ASN A 59 -7.11 -9.94 -3.79
CA ASN A 59 -6.33 -10.20 -5.00
C ASN A 59 -6.85 -9.38 -6.20
N TYR A 60 -7.44 -8.24 -5.94
CA TYR A 60 -7.97 -7.39 -7.01
C TYR A 60 -6.90 -7.10 -8.07
N ASN A 61 -7.28 -7.19 -9.33
CA ASN A 61 -6.37 -7.08 -10.48
C ASN A 61 -5.22 -8.09 -10.45
N SER A 62 -5.48 -9.27 -9.85
CA SER A 62 -4.53 -10.39 -9.80
C SER A 62 -3.22 -10.03 -9.08
N ARG A 63 -3.31 -9.17 -8.06
CA ARG A 63 -2.16 -8.84 -7.22
C ARG A 63 -2.09 -9.79 -6.03
N PRO A 64 -0.95 -10.44 -5.80
CA PRO A 64 -0.78 -11.26 -4.61
C PRO A 64 -0.87 -10.44 -3.34
N LEU A 65 -1.31 -11.09 -2.26
CA LEU A 65 -1.37 -10.46 -0.94
C LEU A 65 0.03 -10.16 -0.42
N LEU A 66 0.15 -9.02 0.26
CA LEU A 66 1.41 -8.54 0.81
C LEU A 66 1.84 -9.34 2.04
N PRO A 67 3.13 -9.38 2.34
CA PRO A 67 3.61 -9.97 3.59
C PRO A 67 3.30 -9.06 4.78
N GLU A 68 3.38 -9.63 5.98
CA GLU A 68 3.28 -8.88 7.21
C GLU A 68 4.50 -9.13 8.09
N VAL A 69 4.98 -8.05 8.72
CA VAL A 69 6.13 -8.08 9.62
C VAL A 69 5.69 -7.53 10.97
N LEU A 70 6.05 -8.23 12.02
CA LEU A 70 5.85 -7.76 13.39
C LEU A 70 7.16 -7.20 13.93
N PHE A 71 7.13 -5.96 14.42
CA PHE A 71 8.24 -5.38 15.16
C PHE A 71 7.95 -5.52 16.65
N ASP A 72 8.83 -6.20 17.35
CA ASP A 72 8.72 -6.40 18.79
C ASP A 72 10.09 -6.30 19.42
N ASN A 73 10.25 -5.44 20.42
CA ASN A 73 11.51 -5.23 21.12
C ASN A 73 12.68 -4.97 20.17
N GLY A 74 12.46 -4.19 19.12
CA GLY A 74 13.51 -3.85 18.15
C GLY A 74 13.84 -4.95 17.16
N VAL A 75 13.09 -6.06 17.16
CA VAL A 75 13.32 -7.19 16.26
C VAL A 75 12.18 -7.28 15.26
N ALA A 76 12.52 -7.35 13.97
CA ALA A 76 11.56 -7.57 12.90
C ALA A 76 11.37 -9.07 12.67
N ARG A 77 10.14 -9.52 12.63
CA ARG A 77 9.81 -10.92 12.39
C ARG A 77 8.73 -11.04 11.35
N LEU A 78 8.97 -11.86 10.32
CA LEU A 78 7.97 -12.15 9.30
C LEU A 78 6.89 -13.04 9.93
N ILE A 79 5.65 -12.53 9.99
CA ILE A 79 4.51 -13.29 10.55
C ILE A 79 3.57 -13.80 9.47
N ARG A 80 3.65 -13.24 8.25
CA ARG A 80 2.99 -13.77 7.08
C ARG A 80 3.87 -13.51 5.87
N ARG A 81 4.22 -14.57 5.13
CA ARG A 81 5.00 -14.39 3.91
C ARG A 81 4.12 -13.86 2.77
N ARG A 82 4.76 -13.34 1.73
CA ARG A 82 4.06 -12.88 0.53
C ARG A 82 3.36 -14.05 -0.15
N GLN A 83 2.13 -13.83 -0.61
CA GLN A 83 1.42 -14.81 -1.43
C GLN A 83 2.15 -14.98 -2.77
N THR A 84 2.22 -16.21 -3.26
CA THR A 84 2.80 -16.51 -4.59
C THR A 84 1.72 -16.45 -5.66
N ILE A 85 2.13 -16.34 -6.91
CA ILE A 85 1.21 -16.39 -8.05
C ILE A 85 0.52 -17.76 -8.11
N ASP A 86 1.26 -18.84 -7.85
CA ASP A 86 0.67 -20.19 -7.85
C ASP A 86 -0.44 -20.32 -6.80
N GLU A 87 -0.26 -19.72 -5.64
CA GLU A 87 -1.31 -19.72 -4.61
C GLU A 87 -2.52 -18.91 -5.04
N LEU A 88 -2.30 -17.78 -5.71
CA LEU A 88 -3.39 -16.96 -6.23
C LEU A 88 -4.21 -17.74 -7.27
N LEU A 89 -3.56 -18.56 -8.09
CA LEU A 89 -4.20 -19.33 -9.16
C LEU A 89 -4.65 -20.72 -8.72
N ALA A 90 -4.48 -21.07 -7.46
CA ALA A 90 -4.69 -22.44 -6.97
C ALA A 90 -6.10 -22.99 -7.20
N LEU A 91 -7.10 -22.11 -7.31
CA LEU A 91 -8.49 -22.54 -7.54
C LEU A 91 -8.85 -22.69 -9.01
N GLU A 92 -7.96 -22.31 -9.91
CA GLU A 92 -8.22 -22.38 -11.33
C GLU A 92 -8.04 -23.81 -11.85
N LEU A 93 -9.00 -24.29 -12.63
CA LEU A 93 -8.98 -25.62 -13.24
C LEU A 93 -8.50 -25.49 -14.68
N ILE A 94 -7.20 -25.64 -14.87
CA ILE A 94 -6.57 -25.54 -16.18
C ILE A 94 -5.77 -26.78 -16.52
#